data_813c3c01dc19ca5b21b3a498549868cc
#
_entry.id   813c3c01dc19ca5b21b3a498549868cc
#
_cell.length_a   1.000
_cell.length_b   1.000
_cell.length_c   1.000
_cell.angle_alpha   90.00
_cell.angle_beta   90.00
_cell.angle_gamma   90.00
#
_symmetry.space_group_name_H-M   'P 1'
#
loop_
_entity.id
_entity.type
_entity.pdbx_description
1 polymer ?
#
loop_
_entity_poly.entity_id
_entity_poly.type
_entity_poly.pdbx_seq_one_letter_code
_entity_poly.pdbx_strand_id
1 'polypeptide(L)'
;MSTFKTFNIKFPQAIPSLGSSADVVLASLYGHFAIVLPTEPDEDSLCPRILYTLSTIVHEDPFPATGQNGKPRFSMKTYSENVGVLEQLEALGILWRTGISYKQGFVDIPVVEVCLEEDQLVHACAAHYEDYGVMGCQLEVVGTKHPRCGKCKQVYYCDQEVSRVGS
;
A
#
# COMPACT_ATOMS: atom_id res chain seq x y z
N MET A 1 -11.16 3.70 17.58
CA MET A 1 -11.62 4.08 16.23
C MET A 1 -10.48 3.91 15.25
N SER A 2 -10.74 3.36 14.09
CA SER A 2 -9.73 3.31 13.03
C SER A 2 -9.46 4.72 12.52
N THR A 3 -8.20 5.09 12.38
CA THR A 3 -7.75 6.35 11.78
C THR A 3 -7.46 6.20 10.29
N PHE A 4 -7.59 4.99 9.73
CA PHE A 4 -7.35 4.74 8.33
C PHE A 4 -8.21 5.62 7.43
N LYS A 5 -7.59 6.17 6.40
CA LYS A 5 -8.29 6.93 5.38
C LYS A 5 -8.97 5.98 4.41
N THR A 6 -10.29 5.89 4.49
CA THR A 6 -11.12 5.20 3.50
C THR A 6 -11.48 6.16 2.37
N PHE A 7 -11.43 5.70 1.13
CA PHE A 7 -11.82 6.45 -0.05
C PHE A 7 -12.44 5.54 -1.11
N ASN A 8 -13.27 6.10 -1.98
CA ASN A 8 -13.96 5.35 -3.02
C ASN A 8 -13.16 5.38 -4.33
N ILE A 9 -12.97 4.21 -4.95
CA ILE A 9 -12.33 4.08 -6.27
C ILE A 9 -13.30 3.44 -7.26
N LYS A 10 -13.31 3.93 -8.49
CA LYS A 10 -14.11 3.40 -9.59
C LYS A 10 -13.30 2.42 -10.41
N PHE A 11 -13.92 1.33 -10.80
CA PHE A 11 -13.32 0.32 -11.65
C PHE A 11 -13.63 0.57 -13.13
N PRO A 12 -12.66 0.37 -14.05
CA PRO A 12 -12.91 0.47 -15.49
C PRO A 12 -13.95 -0.53 -15.99
N GLN A 13 -13.96 -1.70 -15.35
CA GLN A 13 -14.96 -2.75 -15.54
C GLN A 13 -15.48 -3.19 -14.18
N ALA A 14 -16.79 -3.42 -14.09
CA ALA A 14 -17.39 -3.87 -12.83
C ALA A 14 -16.78 -5.20 -12.39
N ILE A 15 -16.40 -5.27 -11.11
CA ILE A 15 -15.91 -6.49 -10.49
C ILE A 15 -17.11 -7.28 -9.97
N PRO A 16 -17.27 -8.57 -10.33
CA PRO A 16 -18.50 -9.32 -10.03
C PRO A 16 -18.95 -9.27 -8.58
N SER A 17 -18.02 -9.25 -7.63
CA SER A 17 -18.32 -9.22 -6.19
C SER A 17 -18.42 -7.83 -5.58
N LEU A 18 -18.00 -6.76 -6.30
CA LEU A 18 -17.88 -5.39 -5.78
C LEU A 18 -18.67 -4.35 -6.58
N GLY A 19 -19.07 -4.67 -7.82
CA GLY A 19 -19.73 -3.73 -8.70
C GLY A 19 -18.76 -2.80 -9.42
N SER A 20 -19.18 -1.55 -9.67
CA SER A 20 -18.41 -0.55 -10.44
C SER A 20 -17.48 0.33 -9.59
N SER A 21 -17.57 0.25 -8.27
CA SER A 21 -16.72 0.99 -7.33
C SER A 21 -16.68 0.29 -5.97
N ALA A 22 -15.68 0.61 -5.17
CA ALA A 22 -15.59 0.14 -3.79
C ALA A 22 -14.91 1.17 -2.89
N ASP A 23 -15.22 1.12 -1.60
CA ASP A 23 -14.48 1.81 -0.56
C ASP A 23 -13.22 1.00 -0.24
N VAL A 24 -12.09 1.67 -0.25
CA VAL A 24 -10.76 1.07 -0.16
C VAL A 24 -9.86 1.86 0.78
N VAL A 25 -8.73 1.27 1.14
CA VAL A 25 -7.66 1.91 1.90
C VAL A 25 -6.33 1.72 1.19
N LEU A 26 -5.37 2.61 1.45
CA LEU A 26 -4.01 2.47 0.97
C LEU A 26 -3.19 1.68 1.99
N ALA A 27 -2.59 0.59 1.53
CA ALA A 27 -1.73 -0.28 2.34
C ALA A 27 -0.26 -0.08 2.01
N SER A 28 0.57 -0.01 3.04
CA SER A 28 2.02 -0.02 2.96
C SER A 28 2.54 -1.41 3.30
N LEU A 29 3.18 -2.04 2.31
CA LEU A 29 3.66 -3.43 2.35
C LEU A 29 5.20 -3.45 2.22
N TYR A 30 5.92 -2.88 3.19
CA TYR A 30 7.41 -2.84 3.19
C TYR A 30 8.03 -2.26 1.92
N GLY A 31 7.75 -0.99 1.66
CA GLY A 31 8.23 -0.30 0.46
C GLY A 31 7.40 -0.56 -0.79
N HIS A 32 6.40 -1.41 -0.69
CA HIS A 32 5.36 -1.59 -1.71
C HIS A 32 4.05 -0.99 -1.25
N PHE A 33 3.29 -0.44 -2.17
CA PHE A 33 1.98 0.13 -1.90
C PHE A 33 0.90 -0.60 -2.71
N ALA A 34 -0.24 -0.82 -2.07
CA ALA A 34 -1.39 -1.48 -2.69
C ALA A 34 -2.70 -0.86 -2.22
N ILE A 35 -3.73 -0.97 -3.04
CA ILE A 35 -5.11 -0.67 -2.67
C ILE A 35 -5.78 -1.95 -2.23
N VAL A 36 -6.34 -1.94 -1.03
CA VAL A 36 -6.99 -3.11 -0.42
C VAL A 36 -8.39 -2.77 0.08
N LEU A 37 -9.23 -3.79 0.21
CA LEU A 37 -10.52 -3.64 0.86
C LEU A 37 -10.35 -3.50 2.37
N PRO A 38 -11.10 -2.59 3.04
CA PRO A 38 -11.02 -2.38 4.49
C PRO A 38 -11.81 -3.42 5.30
N THR A 39 -12.24 -4.50 4.67
CA THR A 39 -13.00 -5.58 5.31
C THR A 39 -12.07 -6.61 5.93
N GLU A 40 -12.52 -7.24 7.01
CA GLU A 40 -11.83 -8.41 7.56
C GLU A 40 -11.72 -9.50 6.48
N PRO A 41 -10.61 -10.24 6.45
CA PRO A 41 -10.49 -11.38 5.56
C PRO A 41 -11.58 -12.40 5.89
N ASP A 42 -12.15 -13.01 4.85
CA ASP A 42 -13.08 -14.13 5.01
C ASP A 42 -12.42 -15.24 5.83
N GLU A 43 -13.21 -16.03 6.57
CA GLU A 43 -12.71 -17.12 7.43
C GLU A 43 -11.76 -18.08 6.68
N ASP A 44 -11.92 -18.20 5.37
CA ASP A 44 -11.09 -19.03 4.49
C ASP A 44 -9.88 -18.30 3.88
N SER A 45 -9.77 -16.97 4.05
CA SER A 45 -8.70 -16.15 3.50
C SER A 45 -8.00 -15.36 4.61
N LEU A 46 -6.78 -15.75 4.92
CA LEU A 46 -5.94 -15.05 5.92
C LEU A 46 -5.40 -13.69 5.43
N CYS A 47 -5.64 -13.34 4.17
CA CYS A 47 -5.13 -12.12 3.56
C CYS A 47 -6.27 -11.21 3.11
N PRO A 48 -6.18 -9.90 3.38
CA PRO A 48 -7.11 -8.94 2.80
C PRO A 48 -6.98 -8.93 1.27
N ARG A 49 -8.09 -8.67 0.61
CA ARG A 49 -8.13 -8.66 -0.85
C ARG A 49 -7.39 -7.43 -1.40
N ILE A 50 -6.26 -7.67 -2.03
CA ILE A 50 -5.54 -6.65 -2.80
C ILE A 50 -6.28 -6.46 -4.13
N LEU A 51 -6.70 -5.23 -4.40
CA LEU A 51 -7.34 -4.86 -5.66
C LEU A 51 -6.33 -4.37 -6.69
N TYR A 52 -5.38 -3.55 -6.27
CA TYR A 52 -4.34 -2.99 -7.12
C TYR A 52 -3.00 -3.00 -6.40
N THR A 53 -1.98 -3.60 -7.03
CA THR A 53 -0.59 -3.38 -6.64
C THR A 53 -0.12 -2.11 -7.34
N LEU A 54 0.23 -1.09 -6.57
CA LEU A 54 0.57 0.23 -7.10
C LEU A 54 2.06 0.38 -7.41
N SER A 55 2.92 -0.20 -6.56
CA SER A 55 4.36 -0.09 -6.72
C SER A 55 4.89 -1.00 -7.81
N THR A 56 5.90 -0.51 -8.52
CA THR A 56 6.71 -1.32 -9.45
C THR A 56 8.18 -1.10 -9.16
N ILE A 57 9.01 -2.10 -9.45
CA ILE A 57 10.46 -2.01 -9.32
C ILE A 57 11.03 -1.39 -10.59
N VAL A 58 11.78 -0.32 -10.43
CA VAL A 58 12.58 0.28 -11.49
C VAL A 58 14.03 -0.05 -11.22
N HIS A 59 14.69 -0.73 -12.14
CA HIS A 59 16.12 -0.97 -12.06
C HIS A 59 16.86 0.37 -12.15
N GLU A 60 17.81 0.60 -11.26
CA GLU A 60 18.59 1.85 -11.17
C GLU A 60 17.81 3.06 -10.63
N ASP A 61 16.88 2.83 -9.70
CA ASP A 61 16.18 3.92 -9.03
C ASP A 61 17.11 4.62 -8.01
N PRO A 62 17.69 5.79 -8.34
CA PRO A 62 18.52 6.54 -7.40
C PRO A 62 17.68 7.36 -6.41
N PHE A 63 16.35 7.21 -6.47
CA PHE A 63 15.44 8.06 -5.74
C PHE A 63 15.30 7.64 -4.28
N PRO A 64 15.42 8.56 -3.33
CA PRO A 64 15.13 8.23 -1.95
C PRO A 64 13.66 7.83 -1.81
N ALA A 65 13.41 6.74 -1.12
CA ALA A 65 12.07 6.23 -0.81
C ALA A 65 11.23 7.21 0.03
N THR A 66 11.85 8.28 0.49
CA THR A 66 11.21 9.30 1.34
C THR A 66 11.49 10.69 0.76
N GLY A 67 10.45 11.50 0.64
CA GLY A 67 10.56 12.90 0.23
C GLY A 67 11.21 13.80 1.30
N GLN A 68 11.47 15.06 0.94
CA GLN A 68 12.06 16.04 1.86
C GLN A 68 11.22 16.30 3.11
N ASN A 69 9.92 16.08 3.03
CA ASN A 69 8.96 16.23 4.14
C ASN A 69 8.74 14.93 4.93
N GLY A 70 9.53 13.87 4.70
CA GLY A 70 9.37 12.57 5.35
C GLY A 70 8.26 11.70 4.76
N LYS A 71 7.54 12.13 3.74
CA LYS A 71 6.48 11.36 3.09
C LYS A 71 7.05 10.26 2.21
N PRO A 72 6.46 9.03 2.21
CA PRO A 72 6.90 7.94 1.36
C PRO A 72 6.76 8.27 -0.14
N ARG A 73 7.72 7.81 -0.92
CA ARG A 73 7.73 7.88 -2.39
C ARG A 73 7.91 6.51 -3.00
N PHE A 74 7.28 6.28 -4.13
CA PHE A 74 7.46 5.04 -4.87
C PHE A 74 7.25 5.24 -6.37
N SER A 75 7.82 4.32 -7.17
CA SER A 75 7.58 4.24 -8.60
C SER A 75 6.24 3.54 -8.84
N MET A 76 5.30 4.23 -9.47
CA MET A 76 3.92 3.74 -9.60
C MET A 76 3.66 3.05 -10.93
N LYS A 77 3.08 1.87 -10.86
CA LYS A 77 2.54 1.16 -12.02
C LYS A 77 1.27 1.86 -12.52
N THR A 78 1.30 2.42 -13.72
CA THR A 78 0.18 3.14 -14.34
C THR A 78 -0.38 2.47 -15.59
N TYR A 79 0.09 1.29 -15.89
CA TYR A 79 -0.26 0.50 -17.06
C TYR A 79 -1.04 -0.77 -16.66
N SER A 80 -1.55 -1.48 -17.67
CA SER A 80 -2.33 -2.70 -17.46
C SER A 80 -3.60 -2.43 -16.65
N GLU A 81 -3.82 -3.17 -15.58
CA GLU A 81 -4.98 -3.03 -14.69
C GLU A 81 -5.03 -1.70 -13.94
N ASN A 82 -3.90 -0.99 -13.85
CA ASN A 82 -3.79 0.27 -13.09
C ASN A 82 -4.11 1.53 -13.92
N VAL A 83 -4.51 1.37 -15.18
CA VAL A 83 -4.86 2.54 -16.02
C VAL A 83 -5.98 3.35 -15.38
N GLY A 84 -5.77 4.67 -15.22
CA GLY A 84 -6.73 5.58 -14.61
C GLY A 84 -6.77 5.59 -13.08
N VAL A 85 -6.02 4.71 -12.43
CA VAL A 85 -5.98 4.64 -10.96
C VAL A 85 -5.25 5.85 -10.37
N LEU A 86 -4.11 6.24 -10.96
CA LEU A 86 -3.34 7.39 -10.47
C LEU A 86 -4.14 8.69 -10.51
N GLU A 87 -4.86 8.94 -11.58
CA GLU A 87 -5.68 10.14 -11.75
C GLU A 87 -6.77 10.23 -10.68
N GLN A 88 -7.37 9.11 -10.31
CA GLN A 88 -8.35 9.06 -9.22
C GLN A 88 -7.70 9.35 -7.86
N LEU A 89 -6.53 8.77 -7.58
CA LEU A 89 -5.82 8.96 -6.32
C LEU A 89 -5.29 10.39 -6.16
N GLU A 90 -4.87 11.03 -7.25
CA GLU A 90 -4.51 12.45 -7.26
C GLU A 90 -5.73 13.35 -6.99
N ALA A 91 -6.85 13.10 -7.66
CA ALA A 91 -8.09 13.86 -7.45
C ALA A 91 -8.62 13.75 -6.02
N LEU A 92 -8.37 12.62 -5.36
CA LEU A 92 -8.75 12.37 -3.96
C LEU A 92 -7.72 12.90 -2.95
N GLY A 93 -6.57 13.43 -3.40
CA GLY A 93 -5.50 13.90 -2.53
C GLY A 93 -4.76 12.79 -1.78
N ILE A 94 -4.76 11.58 -2.32
CA ILE A 94 -4.09 10.40 -1.73
C ILE A 94 -2.63 10.32 -2.16
N LEU A 95 -2.37 10.57 -3.45
CA LEU A 95 -1.05 10.60 -4.05
C LEU A 95 -0.79 11.91 -4.77
N TRP A 96 0.48 12.23 -4.97
CA TRP A 96 0.92 13.38 -5.73
C TRP A 96 2.08 13.00 -6.65
N ARG A 97 2.03 13.40 -7.93
CA ARG A 97 3.14 13.22 -8.87
C ARG A 97 4.27 14.18 -8.54
N THR A 98 5.48 13.65 -8.39
CA THR A 98 6.66 14.48 -8.08
C THR A 98 7.20 15.23 -9.31
N GLY A 99 6.73 14.92 -10.50
CA GLY A 99 7.26 15.42 -11.76
C GLY A 99 8.41 14.56 -12.32
N ILE A 100 8.82 13.53 -11.60
CA ILE A 100 9.87 12.60 -12.00
C ILE A 100 9.23 11.35 -12.57
N SER A 101 9.80 10.85 -13.66
CA SER A 101 9.40 9.59 -14.25
C SER A 101 10.61 8.85 -14.82
N TYR A 102 10.52 7.53 -14.86
CA TYR A 102 11.49 6.64 -15.46
C TYR A 102 10.91 5.98 -16.70
N LYS A 103 11.72 5.84 -17.73
CA LYS A 103 11.35 5.02 -18.90
C LYS A 103 11.78 3.58 -18.66
N GLN A 104 10.82 2.67 -18.77
CA GLN A 104 11.07 1.24 -18.76
C GLN A 104 10.39 0.62 -19.99
N GLY A 105 11.18 0.36 -21.01
CA GLY A 105 10.64 -0.04 -22.30
C GLY A 105 9.80 1.07 -22.94
N PHE A 106 8.53 0.78 -23.19
CA PHE A 106 7.57 1.71 -23.80
C PHE A 106 6.69 2.46 -22.80
N VAL A 107 6.88 2.22 -21.51
CA VAL A 107 6.07 2.85 -20.45
C VAL A 107 6.88 3.88 -19.68
N ASP A 108 6.21 4.99 -19.35
CA ASP A 108 6.70 5.98 -18.40
C ASP A 108 6.16 5.63 -17.01
N ILE A 109 7.07 5.48 -16.07
CA ILE A 109 6.76 5.11 -14.69
C ILE A 109 6.94 6.37 -13.82
N PRO A 110 5.86 7.01 -13.39
CA PRO A 110 5.95 8.20 -12.56
C PRO A 110 6.37 7.85 -11.13
N VAL A 111 7.17 8.72 -10.53
CA VAL A 111 7.42 8.71 -9.09
C VAL A 111 6.34 9.53 -8.41
N VAL A 112 5.66 8.92 -7.45
CA VAL A 112 4.60 9.54 -6.67
C VAL A 112 4.97 9.63 -5.21
N GLU A 113 4.38 10.60 -4.52
CA GLU A 113 4.50 10.80 -3.08
C GLU A 113 3.15 10.52 -2.41
N VAL A 114 3.17 9.83 -1.29
CA VAL A 114 1.97 9.57 -0.49
C VAL A 114 1.61 10.82 0.31
N CYS A 115 0.38 11.33 0.13
CA CYS A 115 -0.11 12.52 0.82
C CYS A 115 -0.73 12.21 2.20
N LEU A 116 -1.03 10.94 2.46
CA LEU A 116 -1.60 10.51 3.73
C LEU A 116 -0.58 10.54 4.86
N GLU A 117 -1.07 10.76 6.07
CA GLU A 117 -0.26 10.57 7.29
C GLU A 117 -0.08 9.08 7.57
N GLU A 118 0.95 8.74 8.31
CA GLU A 118 1.32 7.35 8.58
C GLU A 118 0.20 6.58 9.29
N ASP A 119 -0.53 7.22 10.19
CA ASP A 119 -1.66 6.63 10.91
C ASP A 119 -2.92 6.45 10.04
N GLN A 120 -2.96 7.06 8.87
CA GLN A 120 -4.02 6.91 7.87
C GLN A 120 -3.78 5.74 6.91
N LEU A 121 -2.57 5.18 6.91
CA LEU A 121 -2.19 4.02 6.12
C LEU A 121 -2.48 2.71 6.88
N VAL A 122 -2.71 1.65 6.13
CA VAL A 122 -2.74 0.28 6.65
C VAL A 122 -1.35 -0.33 6.49
N HIS A 123 -0.84 -1.00 7.53
CA HIS A 123 0.50 -1.58 7.51
C HIS A 123 0.45 -3.11 7.56
N ALA A 124 1.41 -3.74 6.88
CA ALA A 124 1.63 -5.17 6.97
C ALA A 124 2.57 -5.52 8.13
N CYS A 125 2.42 -6.75 8.67
CA CYS A 125 3.33 -7.26 9.67
C CYS A 125 4.67 -7.70 9.06
N ALA A 126 5.81 -7.27 9.64
CA ALA A 126 7.14 -7.56 9.15
C ALA A 126 7.55 -9.03 9.24
N ALA A 127 7.10 -9.73 10.28
CA ALA A 127 7.62 -11.06 10.60
C ALA A 127 7.32 -12.13 9.55
N HIS A 128 6.25 -11.94 8.76
CA HIS A 128 5.84 -12.94 7.78
C HIS A 128 6.24 -12.60 6.34
N TYR A 129 6.78 -11.42 6.12
CA TYR A 129 7.20 -11.00 4.79
C TYR A 129 8.52 -11.64 4.37
N GLU A 130 9.42 -11.89 5.33
CA GLU A 130 10.73 -12.46 5.06
C GLU A 130 10.69 -13.98 4.83
N ASP A 131 9.80 -14.71 5.51
CA ASP A 131 9.80 -16.18 5.47
C ASP A 131 8.89 -16.79 4.39
N TYR A 132 7.79 -16.15 3.99
CA TYR A 132 6.75 -16.78 3.17
C TYR A 132 6.19 -15.92 2.01
N GLY A 133 6.80 -14.80 1.71
CA GLY A 133 6.21 -13.86 0.75
C GLY A 133 4.89 -13.27 1.30
N VAL A 134 4.02 -12.82 0.42
CA VAL A 134 2.75 -12.15 0.79
C VAL A 134 1.75 -13.09 1.48
N MET A 135 2.06 -14.36 1.60
CA MET A 135 1.15 -15.38 2.11
C MET A 135 1.27 -15.51 3.64
N GLY A 136 0.33 -14.96 4.37
CA GLY A 136 0.07 -15.35 5.75
C GLY A 136 0.19 -14.28 6.81
N CYS A 137 0.37 -13.01 6.50
CA CYS A 137 0.35 -11.99 7.52
C CYS A 137 -0.82 -11.04 7.43
N GLN A 138 -1.39 -10.81 8.60
CA GLN A 138 -2.49 -9.87 8.77
C GLN A 138 -2.02 -8.45 8.41
N LEU A 139 -2.73 -7.81 7.50
CA LEU A 139 -2.73 -6.36 7.42
C LEU A 139 -3.46 -5.80 8.65
N GLU A 140 -3.13 -4.59 9.04
CA GLU A 140 -3.96 -3.85 9.97
C GLU A 140 -5.38 -3.78 9.36
N VAL A 141 -6.33 -4.38 10.06
CA VAL A 141 -7.74 -4.29 9.70
C VAL A 141 -8.40 -3.18 10.50
N VAL A 142 -9.58 -2.77 10.08
CA VAL A 142 -10.34 -1.72 10.75
C VAL A 142 -10.45 -2.02 12.26
N GLY A 143 -9.91 -1.11 13.06
CA GLY A 143 -9.91 -1.19 14.53
C GLY A 143 -8.69 -1.86 15.16
N THR A 144 -7.80 -2.49 14.39
CA THR A 144 -6.61 -3.15 14.90
C THR A 144 -5.35 -2.49 14.33
N LYS A 145 -4.57 -1.83 15.19
CA LYS A 145 -3.28 -1.25 14.83
C LYS A 145 -2.14 -2.18 15.22
N HIS A 146 -1.21 -2.39 14.31
CA HIS A 146 0.01 -3.12 14.61
C HIS A 146 0.97 -2.26 15.43
N PRO A 147 1.57 -2.81 16.50
CA PRO A 147 2.64 -2.11 17.21
C PRO A 147 3.86 -1.90 16.32
N ARG A 148 4.41 -0.71 16.41
CA ARG A 148 5.64 -0.34 15.72
C ARG A 148 6.86 -0.91 16.43
N CYS A 149 7.86 -1.34 15.69
CA CYS A 149 9.13 -1.80 16.26
C CYS A 149 9.76 -0.69 17.13
N GLY A 150 10.01 -0.99 18.40
CA GLY A 150 10.60 -0.04 19.34
C GLY A 150 12.03 0.36 19.01
N LYS A 151 12.77 -0.48 18.29
CA LYS A 151 14.19 -0.29 17.95
C LYS A 151 14.39 0.55 16.68
N CYS A 152 13.87 0.10 15.54
CA CYS A 152 14.08 0.80 14.27
C CYS A 152 12.98 1.80 13.93
N LYS A 153 11.78 1.65 14.49
CA LYS A 153 10.58 2.47 14.23
C LYS A 153 10.16 2.52 12.75
N GLN A 154 10.58 1.55 11.94
CA GLN A 154 10.29 1.49 10.51
C GLN A 154 9.34 0.36 10.12
N VAL A 155 9.22 -0.65 10.96
CA VAL A 155 8.41 -1.84 10.70
C VAL A 155 7.34 -2.04 11.76
N TYR A 156 6.29 -2.77 11.41
CA TYR A 156 5.13 -3.08 12.25
C TYR A 156 4.99 -4.59 12.42
N TYR A 157 4.44 -5.03 13.54
CA TYR A 157 4.23 -6.44 13.85
C TYR A 157 2.80 -6.67 14.34
N CYS A 158 2.20 -7.81 13.98
CA CYS A 158 0.83 -8.13 14.39
C CYS A 158 0.68 -8.42 15.88
N ASP A 159 1.75 -8.80 16.58
CA ASP A 159 1.80 -8.84 18.04
C ASP A 159 3.22 -8.56 18.60
N GLN A 160 3.32 -8.38 19.92
CA GLN A 160 4.61 -8.08 20.57
C GLN A 160 5.54 -9.28 20.67
N GLU A 161 5.03 -10.50 20.66
CA GLU A 161 5.89 -11.71 20.71
C GLU A 161 6.63 -11.89 19.38
N VAL A 162 5.95 -11.60 18.27
CA VAL A 162 6.56 -11.65 16.93
C VAL A 162 7.65 -10.60 16.79
N SER A 163 7.54 -9.43 17.43
CA SER A 163 8.56 -8.39 17.37
C SER A 163 9.89 -8.79 18.05
N ARG A 164 9.86 -9.76 18.96
CA ARG A 164 11.06 -10.24 19.70
C ARG A 164 11.85 -11.27 18.93
N VAL A 165 11.24 -11.98 17.98
CA VAL A 165 11.88 -13.02 17.19
C VAL A 165 12.59 -12.45 15.96
N GLY A 166 12.13 -11.33 15.44
CA GLY A 166 12.68 -10.65 14.25
C GLY A 166 13.73 -9.56 14.54
N SER A 167 14.30 -9.52 15.75
CA SER A 167 15.27 -8.49 16.15
C SER A 167 16.68 -9.03 16.35
#